data_d0c9617bbbc3ded270910411b8a6c2ab
#
_entry.id   d0c9617bbbc3ded270910411b8a6c2ab
#
_cell.length_a   1.000
_cell.length_b   1.000
_cell.length_c   1.000
_cell.angle_alpha   90.00
_cell.angle_beta   90.00
_cell.angle_gamma   90.00
#
_symmetry.space_group_name_H-M   'P 1'
#
loop_
_entity.id
_entity.type
_entity.pdbx_description
1 polymer ?
#
loop_
_entity_poly.entity_id
_entity_poly.type
_entity_poly.pdbx_seq_one_letter_code
_entity_poly.pdbx_strand_id
1 'polypeptide(L)'
;ALRQLGLADTRLMAGSVPAPHTVTEQGARYRVHVLKGQNHGLFLDMAEGRRWVRQQMADHQSRQPRGAKVLNLFAYTCAFSVAALQGGARQVVNVDMARGAMAIGQQNHQLNGLTAGASFLAHDIFSTWGKITRGGPYDLVIADPPSYQKGSFVATKDYARLMRRLPDLLAPDGHALLCLNAPELG
;
A
#
# COMPACT_ATOMS: atom_id res chain seq x y z
N ALA A 1 16.63 3.66 -21.16
CA ALA A 1 16.73 4.42 -22.42
C ALA A 1 16.32 5.89 -22.24
N LEU A 2 15.11 6.22 -21.74
CA LEU A 2 14.63 7.62 -21.60
C LEU A 2 15.49 8.46 -20.63
N ARG A 3 16.02 7.87 -19.55
CA ARG A 3 16.96 8.56 -18.63
C ARG A 3 18.27 8.98 -19.31
N GLN A 4 18.80 8.14 -20.20
CA GLN A 4 20.03 8.44 -20.94
C GLN A 4 19.86 9.60 -21.92
N LEU A 5 18.61 9.89 -22.32
CA LEU A 5 18.25 10.98 -23.22
C LEU A 5 17.81 12.26 -22.46
N GLY A 6 17.87 12.29 -21.13
CA GLY A 6 17.40 13.43 -20.32
C GLY A 6 15.87 13.64 -20.36
N LEU A 7 15.12 12.68 -20.90
CA LEU A 7 13.67 12.79 -21.09
C LEU A 7 12.84 12.28 -19.89
N ALA A 8 13.53 11.81 -18.84
CA ALA A 8 12.87 11.27 -17.64
C ALA A 8 12.73 12.34 -16.52
N ASP A 9 13.22 13.54 -16.72
CA ASP A 9 13.17 14.60 -15.72
C ASP A 9 11.83 15.34 -15.78
N THR A 10 11.18 15.47 -14.63
CA THR A 10 9.98 16.30 -14.50
C THR A 10 10.36 17.77 -14.60
N ARG A 11 9.74 18.49 -15.52
CA ARG A 11 9.97 19.92 -15.73
C ARG A 11 8.68 20.71 -15.57
N LEU A 12 8.73 21.75 -14.73
CA LEU A 12 7.64 22.70 -14.62
C LEU A 12 7.67 23.62 -15.87
N MET A 13 6.62 23.60 -16.68
CA MET A 13 6.51 24.41 -17.90
C MET A 13 5.95 25.80 -17.61
N ALA A 14 5.05 25.94 -16.65
CA ALA A 14 4.44 27.21 -16.24
C ALA A 14 3.81 27.07 -14.84
N GLY A 15 3.63 28.21 -14.16
CA GLY A 15 2.98 28.26 -12.84
C GLY A 15 3.87 27.81 -11.67
N SER A 16 3.26 27.32 -10.61
CA SER A 16 3.93 26.80 -9.41
C SER A 16 3.23 25.56 -8.88
N VAL A 17 3.98 24.67 -8.25
CA VAL A 17 3.45 23.48 -7.55
C VAL A 17 3.76 23.62 -6.08
N PRO A 18 2.73 23.58 -5.20
CA PRO A 18 2.96 23.55 -3.75
C PRO A 18 3.83 22.35 -3.35
N ALA A 19 4.75 22.56 -2.43
CA ALA A 19 5.57 21.50 -1.86
C ALA A 19 5.48 21.56 -0.32
N PRO A 20 4.82 20.61 0.35
CA PRO A 20 4.20 19.40 -0.20
C PRO A 20 2.87 19.68 -0.91
N HIS A 21 2.58 18.88 -1.92
CA HIS A 21 1.29 18.91 -2.60
C HIS A 21 0.35 17.83 -2.01
N THR A 22 -0.93 18.17 -1.89
CA THR A 22 -1.96 17.24 -1.41
C THR A 22 -3.03 17.06 -2.48
N VAL A 23 -3.35 15.81 -2.78
CA VAL A 23 -4.45 15.44 -3.68
C VAL A 23 -5.56 14.74 -2.90
N THR A 24 -6.76 14.76 -3.45
CA THR A 24 -7.92 14.08 -2.86
C THR A 24 -8.45 13.02 -3.82
N GLU A 25 -8.68 11.82 -3.29
CA GLU A 25 -9.33 10.72 -3.99
C GLU A 25 -10.44 10.15 -3.10
N GLN A 26 -11.69 10.18 -3.58
CA GLN A 26 -12.86 9.65 -2.86
C GLN A 26 -12.97 10.15 -1.39
N GLY A 27 -12.61 11.42 -1.17
CA GLY A 27 -12.63 12.05 0.15
C GLY A 27 -11.39 11.78 1.01
N ALA A 28 -10.50 10.87 0.61
CA ALA A 28 -9.22 10.66 1.26
C ALA A 28 -8.16 11.63 0.72
N ARG A 29 -7.30 12.14 1.60
CA ARG A 29 -6.23 13.08 1.26
C ARG A 29 -4.87 12.39 1.28
N TYR A 30 -4.04 12.65 0.26
CA TYR A 30 -2.72 12.04 0.11
C TYR A 30 -1.65 13.08 -0.23
N ARG A 31 -0.51 12.98 0.40
CA ARG A 31 0.69 13.74 0.03
C ARG A 31 1.33 13.16 -1.22
N VAL A 32 1.62 14.03 -2.17
CA VAL A 32 2.29 13.69 -3.43
C VAL A 32 3.47 14.61 -3.70
N HIS A 33 4.43 14.12 -4.48
CA HIS A 33 5.63 14.83 -4.91
C HIS A 33 5.66 14.90 -6.43
N VAL A 34 5.08 15.96 -7.01
CA VAL A 34 4.90 16.06 -8.47
C VAL A 34 6.20 16.34 -9.21
N LEU A 35 7.18 16.98 -8.54
CA LEU A 35 8.42 17.45 -9.17
C LEU A 35 9.66 16.58 -8.84
N LYS A 36 9.52 15.56 -8.00
CA LYS A 36 10.65 14.75 -7.54
C LYS A 36 10.41 13.26 -7.72
N GLY A 37 11.39 12.59 -8.33
CA GLY A 37 11.40 11.13 -8.47
C GLY A 37 10.45 10.58 -9.52
N GLN A 38 10.43 9.27 -9.65
CA GLN A 38 9.59 8.55 -10.61
C GLN A 38 8.21 8.19 -10.04
N ASN A 39 8.13 7.98 -8.73
CA ASN A 39 6.91 7.62 -8.03
C ASN A 39 6.41 8.84 -7.26
N HIS A 40 5.25 9.34 -7.65
CA HIS A 40 4.73 10.62 -7.15
C HIS A 40 3.99 10.52 -5.80
N GLY A 41 4.00 9.38 -5.14
CA GLY A 41 3.39 9.19 -3.82
C GLY A 41 1.98 8.57 -3.85
N LEU A 42 1.30 8.54 -4.99
CA LEU A 42 0.01 7.86 -5.18
C LEU A 42 -0.03 7.23 -6.57
N PHE A 43 -0.35 5.95 -6.63
CA PHE A 43 -0.58 5.21 -7.88
C PHE A 43 -2.05 5.32 -8.27
N LEU A 44 -2.36 6.05 -9.34
CA LEU A 44 -3.74 6.36 -9.75
C LEU A 44 -4.46 5.15 -10.34
N ASP A 45 -3.73 4.25 -10.98
CA ASP A 45 -4.22 2.98 -11.52
C ASP A 45 -4.81 2.05 -10.45
N MET A 46 -4.38 2.24 -9.18
CA MET A 46 -4.90 1.47 -8.04
C MET A 46 -6.12 2.12 -7.35
N ALA A 47 -6.73 3.15 -7.91
CA ALA A 47 -7.90 3.83 -7.33
C ALA A 47 -9.09 2.87 -7.11
N GLU A 48 -9.37 2.00 -8.09
CA GLU A 48 -10.43 0.99 -7.97
C GLU A 48 -10.10 -0.07 -6.93
N GLY A 49 -8.84 -0.49 -6.81
CA GLY A 49 -8.39 -1.39 -5.76
C GLY A 49 -8.61 -0.79 -4.36
N ARG A 50 -8.30 0.50 -4.17
CA ARG A 50 -8.56 1.21 -2.90
C ARG A 50 -10.06 1.34 -2.61
N ARG A 51 -10.87 1.62 -3.64
CA ARG A 51 -12.33 1.66 -3.51
C ARG A 51 -12.88 0.31 -3.06
N TRP A 52 -12.42 -0.76 -3.70
CA TRP A 52 -12.80 -2.13 -3.36
C TRP A 52 -12.42 -2.47 -1.90
N VAL A 53 -11.19 -2.17 -1.48
CA VAL A 53 -10.74 -2.40 -0.09
C VAL A 53 -11.63 -1.67 0.90
N ARG A 54 -11.93 -0.39 0.65
CA ARG A 54 -12.83 0.39 1.51
C ARG A 54 -14.22 -0.24 1.64
N GLN A 55 -14.79 -0.71 0.52
CA GLN A 55 -16.09 -1.39 0.52
C GLN A 55 -16.03 -2.72 1.27
N GLN A 56 -15.00 -3.55 1.04
CA GLN A 56 -14.83 -4.80 1.76
C GLN A 56 -14.75 -4.61 3.28
N MET A 57 -14.10 -3.55 3.73
CA MET A 57 -14.01 -3.24 5.16
C MET A 57 -15.36 -2.80 5.73
N ALA A 58 -16.14 -2.00 5.01
CA ALA A 58 -17.48 -1.59 5.39
C ALA A 58 -18.42 -2.80 5.47
N ASP A 59 -18.37 -3.70 4.49
CA ASP A 59 -19.17 -4.93 4.46
C ASP A 59 -18.76 -5.89 5.59
N HIS A 60 -17.47 -5.98 5.89
CA HIS A 60 -16.98 -6.78 7.01
C HIS A 60 -17.49 -6.23 8.34
N GLN A 61 -17.38 -4.91 8.54
CA GLN A 61 -17.82 -4.27 9.78
C GLN A 61 -19.33 -4.42 10.02
N SER A 62 -20.14 -4.39 8.95
CA SER A 62 -21.58 -4.62 9.05
C SER A 62 -21.93 -6.03 9.53
N ARG A 63 -21.11 -7.03 9.15
CA ARG A 63 -21.29 -8.43 9.55
C ARG A 63 -20.61 -8.78 10.87
N GLN A 64 -19.48 -8.14 11.16
CA GLN A 64 -18.64 -8.39 12.33
C GLN A 64 -18.26 -7.07 13.01
N PRO A 65 -18.98 -6.66 14.08
CA PRO A 65 -18.75 -5.37 14.76
C PRO A 65 -17.34 -5.16 15.30
N ARG A 66 -16.57 -6.22 15.49
CA ARG A 66 -15.14 -6.12 15.89
C ARG A 66 -14.27 -5.38 14.90
N GLY A 67 -14.73 -5.20 13.66
CA GLY A 67 -13.95 -4.64 12.56
C GLY A 67 -12.84 -5.59 12.06
N ALA A 68 -12.42 -5.39 10.83
CA ALA A 68 -11.41 -6.21 10.16
C ALA A 68 -9.99 -5.88 10.61
N LYS A 69 -9.12 -6.89 10.56
CA LYS A 69 -7.67 -6.77 10.66
C LYS A 69 -7.05 -6.95 9.27
N VAL A 70 -6.26 -6.00 8.84
CA VAL A 70 -5.70 -5.94 7.48
C VAL A 70 -4.17 -6.00 7.53
N LEU A 71 -3.58 -6.77 6.62
CA LEU A 71 -2.16 -6.74 6.32
C LEU A 71 -1.95 -6.09 4.96
N ASN A 72 -1.15 -5.02 4.92
CA ASN A 72 -0.80 -4.28 3.71
C ASN A 72 0.69 -4.45 3.42
N LEU A 73 1.01 -5.35 2.50
CA LEU A 73 2.37 -5.64 2.07
C LEU A 73 2.76 -4.77 0.88
N PHE A 74 4.02 -4.35 0.81
CA PHE A 74 4.52 -3.35 -0.16
C PHE A 74 3.73 -2.04 -0.05
N ALA A 75 3.56 -1.60 1.20
CA ALA A 75 2.59 -0.58 1.56
C ALA A 75 2.87 0.81 0.97
N TYR A 76 4.11 1.07 0.52
CA TYR A 76 4.56 2.34 -0.03
C TYR A 76 4.13 3.52 0.86
N THR A 77 3.33 4.46 0.36
CA THR A 77 2.78 5.59 1.12
C THR A 77 1.48 5.25 1.86
N CYS A 78 1.16 3.98 2.01
CA CYS A 78 0.05 3.41 2.78
C CYS A 78 -1.35 3.87 2.31
N ALA A 79 -1.55 4.13 1.01
CA ALA A 79 -2.84 4.58 0.51
C ALA A 79 -3.95 3.54 0.70
N PHE A 80 -3.65 2.25 0.54
CA PHE A 80 -4.58 1.16 0.85
C PHE A 80 -4.96 1.11 2.34
N SER A 81 -4.00 1.41 3.23
CA SER A 81 -4.24 1.46 4.66
C SER A 81 -5.22 2.56 5.05
N VAL A 82 -5.08 3.76 4.45
CA VAL A 82 -6.04 4.86 4.63
C VAL A 82 -7.43 4.43 4.18
N ALA A 83 -7.56 3.82 2.99
CA ALA A 83 -8.82 3.34 2.47
C ALA A 83 -9.46 2.26 3.38
N ALA A 84 -8.66 1.31 3.88
CA ALA A 84 -9.13 0.27 4.78
C ALA A 84 -9.67 0.82 6.10
N LEU A 85 -8.92 1.74 6.75
CA LEU A 85 -9.36 2.36 8.01
C LEU A 85 -10.61 3.22 7.82
N GLN A 86 -10.71 3.98 6.72
CA GLN A 86 -11.91 4.74 6.39
C GLN A 86 -13.11 3.83 6.10
N GLY A 87 -12.87 2.61 5.65
CA GLY A 87 -13.90 1.58 5.47
C GLY A 87 -14.30 0.86 6.76
N GLY A 88 -13.67 1.18 7.91
CA GLY A 88 -14.02 0.56 9.20
C GLY A 88 -13.11 -0.60 9.62
N ALA A 89 -11.95 -0.79 8.97
CA ALA A 89 -10.94 -1.70 9.51
C ALA A 89 -10.52 -1.23 10.91
N ARG A 90 -10.44 -2.17 11.87
CA ARG A 90 -9.97 -1.84 13.23
C ARG A 90 -8.47 -1.71 13.33
N GLN A 91 -7.75 -2.43 12.46
CA GLN A 91 -6.29 -2.47 12.47
C GLN A 91 -5.73 -2.74 11.09
N VAL A 92 -4.69 -1.99 10.71
CA VAL A 92 -3.89 -2.25 9.51
C VAL A 92 -2.41 -2.35 9.89
N VAL A 93 -1.77 -3.44 9.50
CA VAL A 93 -0.32 -3.62 9.61
C VAL A 93 0.29 -3.31 8.25
N ASN A 94 1.03 -2.20 8.16
CA ASN A 94 1.73 -1.79 6.95
C ASN A 94 3.16 -2.29 6.97
N VAL A 95 3.61 -2.92 5.90
CA VAL A 95 4.99 -3.43 5.76
C VAL A 95 5.57 -2.94 4.44
N ASP A 96 6.68 -2.21 4.52
CA ASP A 96 7.46 -1.75 3.36
C ASP A 96 8.90 -1.46 3.80
N MET A 97 9.88 -1.76 2.95
CA MET A 97 11.29 -1.50 3.29
C MET A 97 11.67 -0.01 3.13
N ALA A 98 10.91 0.77 2.36
CA ALA A 98 11.18 2.17 2.06
C ALA A 98 10.75 3.09 3.22
N ARG A 99 11.64 3.35 4.18
CA ARG A 99 11.37 4.19 5.36
C ARG A 99 10.78 5.56 5.01
N GLY A 100 11.29 6.19 3.93
CA GLY A 100 10.78 7.49 3.48
C GLY A 100 9.32 7.44 3.02
N ALA A 101 8.93 6.39 2.29
CA ALA A 101 7.56 6.17 1.87
C ALA A 101 6.65 5.90 3.08
N MET A 102 7.11 5.11 4.04
CA MET A 102 6.37 4.83 5.29
C MET A 102 6.16 6.09 6.13
N ALA A 103 7.13 7.01 6.17
CA ALA A 103 6.97 8.32 6.83
C ALA A 103 5.87 9.18 6.15
N ILE A 104 5.80 9.16 4.81
CA ILE A 104 4.70 9.79 4.08
C ILE A 104 3.37 9.08 4.41
N GLY A 105 3.39 7.75 4.52
CA GLY A 105 2.23 6.97 4.95
C GLY A 105 1.67 7.42 6.30
N GLN A 106 2.52 7.66 7.29
CA GLN A 106 2.11 8.22 8.58
C GLN A 106 1.45 9.61 8.44
N GLN A 107 2.03 10.47 7.60
CA GLN A 107 1.46 11.79 7.31
C GLN A 107 0.10 11.67 6.59
N ASN A 108 -0.06 10.70 5.68
CA ASN A 108 -1.34 10.44 5.03
C ASN A 108 -2.43 10.03 6.04
N HIS A 109 -2.09 9.22 7.04
CA HIS A 109 -3.02 8.88 8.14
C HIS A 109 -3.40 10.14 8.94
N GLN A 110 -2.43 10.96 9.33
CA GLN A 110 -2.68 12.22 10.03
C GLN A 110 -3.57 13.19 9.24
N LEU A 111 -3.32 13.35 7.93
CA LEU A 111 -4.13 14.18 7.03
C LEU A 111 -5.61 13.76 6.99
N ASN A 112 -5.89 12.48 7.23
CA ASN A 112 -7.24 11.90 7.23
C ASN A 112 -7.83 11.74 8.64
N GLY A 113 -7.17 12.26 9.68
CA GLY A 113 -7.62 12.13 11.07
C GLY A 113 -7.54 10.71 11.64
N LEU A 114 -6.78 9.82 10.99
CA LEU A 114 -6.60 8.43 11.39
C LEU A 114 -5.44 8.34 12.40
N THR A 115 -5.74 8.58 13.67
CA THR A 115 -4.73 8.64 14.76
C THR A 115 -4.46 7.29 15.41
N ALA A 116 -5.26 6.27 15.11
CA ALA A 116 -5.17 4.93 15.66
C ALA A 116 -5.42 3.86 14.58
N GLY A 117 -5.16 2.59 14.91
CA GLY A 117 -5.44 1.45 14.05
C GLY A 117 -4.36 1.12 13.03
N ALA A 118 -3.38 1.98 12.76
CA ALA A 118 -2.29 1.69 11.85
C ALA A 118 -0.97 1.39 12.58
N SER A 119 -0.25 0.38 12.14
CA SER A 119 1.14 0.13 12.50
C SER A 119 2.03 0.12 11.25
N PHE A 120 3.31 0.50 11.41
CA PHE A 120 4.23 0.74 10.32
C PHE A 120 5.54 -0.02 10.57
N LEU A 121 5.79 -1.05 9.76
CA LEU A 121 6.99 -1.89 9.82
C LEU A 121 7.88 -1.55 8.62
N ALA A 122 8.87 -0.69 8.83
CA ALA A 122 9.83 -0.28 7.80
C ALA A 122 10.93 -1.34 7.62
N HIS A 123 10.55 -2.52 7.14
CA HIS A 123 11.41 -3.70 6.99
C HIS A 123 11.10 -4.44 5.69
N ASP A 124 12.06 -5.23 5.24
CA ASP A 124 11.83 -6.23 4.19
C ASP A 124 10.80 -7.27 4.67
N ILE A 125 9.89 -7.64 3.79
CA ILE A 125 8.75 -8.52 4.10
C ILE A 125 9.23 -9.90 4.54
N PHE A 126 10.18 -10.48 3.81
CA PHE A 126 10.65 -11.84 4.10
C PHE A 126 11.50 -11.91 5.37
N SER A 127 12.28 -10.88 5.65
CA SER A 127 13.07 -10.80 6.89
C SER A 127 12.20 -10.59 8.13
N THR A 128 11.03 -9.99 7.96
CA THR A 128 10.09 -9.70 9.06
C THR A 128 8.91 -10.68 9.15
N TRP A 129 8.95 -11.76 8.37
CA TRP A 129 7.85 -12.72 8.23
C TRP A 129 7.31 -13.25 9.56
N GLY A 130 8.19 -13.63 10.48
CA GLY A 130 7.79 -14.11 11.79
C GLY A 130 6.97 -13.10 12.61
N LYS A 131 7.22 -11.79 12.42
CA LYS A 131 6.46 -10.72 13.05
C LYS A 131 5.07 -10.57 12.40
N ILE A 132 5.04 -10.67 11.06
CA ILE A 132 3.82 -10.64 10.26
C ILE A 132 2.90 -11.80 10.67
N THR A 133 3.41 -13.02 10.71
CA THR A 133 2.63 -14.22 11.07
C THR A 133 2.11 -14.16 12.51
N ARG A 134 2.95 -13.77 13.47
CA ARG A 134 2.50 -13.58 14.86
C ARG A 134 1.44 -12.47 15.01
N GLY A 135 1.46 -11.52 14.10
CA GLY A 135 0.45 -10.45 14.03
C GLY A 135 -0.90 -10.91 13.48
N GLY A 136 -0.99 -12.06 12.82
CA GLY A 136 -2.22 -12.60 12.22
C GLY A 136 -3.17 -13.27 13.23
N PRO A 137 -4.19 -13.99 12.75
CA PRO A 137 -4.61 -13.99 11.34
C PRO A 137 -5.23 -12.67 10.90
N TYR A 138 -5.31 -12.47 9.56
CA TYR A 138 -5.83 -11.26 8.92
C TYR A 138 -7.10 -11.54 8.13
N ASP A 139 -8.07 -10.65 8.23
CA ASP A 139 -9.32 -10.73 7.48
C ASP A 139 -9.13 -10.29 6.01
N LEU A 140 -8.12 -9.45 5.75
CA LEU A 140 -7.69 -9.08 4.40
C LEU A 140 -6.16 -8.98 4.35
N VAL A 141 -5.55 -9.59 3.32
CA VAL A 141 -4.15 -9.42 2.95
C VAL A 141 -4.08 -8.70 1.61
N ILE A 142 -3.42 -7.56 1.56
CA ILE A 142 -3.13 -6.81 0.34
C ILE A 142 -1.66 -7.01 -0.01
N ALA A 143 -1.38 -7.40 -1.24
CA ALA A 143 -0.02 -7.54 -1.77
C ALA A 143 0.06 -6.84 -3.14
N ASP A 144 0.74 -5.69 -3.16
CA ASP A 144 0.95 -4.86 -4.35
C ASP A 144 2.47 -4.67 -4.60
N PRO A 145 3.17 -5.79 -4.93
CA PRO A 145 4.61 -5.75 -5.11
C PRO A 145 5.00 -5.02 -6.39
N PRO A 146 6.17 -4.36 -6.41
CA PRO A 146 6.78 -3.91 -7.66
C PRO A 146 7.18 -5.15 -8.49
N SER A 147 7.25 -5.00 -9.81
CA SER A 147 7.80 -6.05 -10.69
C SER A 147 9.24 -6.43 -10.31
N TYR A 148 10.01 -5.45 -9.86
CA TYR A 148 11.38 -5.64 -9.38
C TYR A 148 11.74 -4.63 -8.28
N GLN A 149 12.26 -5.13 -7.15
CA GLN A 149 12.85 -4.34 -6.07
C GLN A 149 14.20 -4.93 -5.68
N LYS A 150 15.28 -4.20 -5.99
CA LYS A 150 16.66 -4.66 -5.75
C LYS A 150 16.85 -5.08 -4.28
N GLY A 151 17.31 -6.31 -4.09
CA GLY A 151 17.64 -6.87 -2.76
C GLY A 151 16.44 -7.36 -1.95
N SER A 152 15.20 -7.27 -2.47
CA SER A 152 14.01 -7.70 -1.75
C SER A 152 13.05 -8.55 -2.58
N PHE A 153 12.62 -8.08 -3.76
CA PHE A 153 11.54 -8.73 -4.50
C PHE A 153 11.79 -8.78 -6.01
N VAL A 154 11.58 -9.97 -6.59
CA VAL A 154 11.55 -10.22 -8.04
C VAL A 154 10.26 -10.97 -8.35
N ALA A 155 9.31 -10.34 -9.05
CA ALA A 155 7.96 -10.87 -9.26
C ALA A 155 7.96 -12.32 -9.76
N THR A 156 8.77 -12.65 -10.76
CA THR A 156 8.86 -13.99 -11.36
C THR A 156 9.30 -15.10 -10.39
N LYS A 157 9.98 -14.74 -9.29
CA LYS A 157 10.49 -15.70 -8.29
C LYS A 157 9.70 -15.66 -7.00
N ASP A 158 9.47 -14.45 -6.49
CA ASP A 158 9.03 -14.24 -5.12
C ASP A 158 7.52 -14.22 -4.99
N TYR A 159 6.78 -13.98 -6.10
CA TYR A 159 5.33 -13.98 -6.05
C TYR A 159 4.78 -15.36 -5.66
N ALA A 160 5.30 -16.42 -6.27
CA ALA A 160 4.93 -17.79 -5.91
C ALA A 160 5.29 -18.14 -4.45
N ARG A 161 6.39 -17.58 -3.93
CA ARG A 161 6.79 -17.73 -2.52
C ARG A 161 5.79 -17.03 -1.59
N LEU A 162 5.33 -15.83 -1.94
CA LEU A 162 4.32 -15.10 -1.21
C LEU A 162 2.98 -15.85 -1.21
N MET A 163 2.54 -16.31 -2.38
CA MET A 163 1.28 -17.05 -2.54
C MET A 163 1.21 -18.30 -1.67
N ARG A 164 2.30 -19.08 -1.59
CA ARG A 164 2.36 -20.25 -0.72
C ARG A 164 2.22 -19.95 0.77
N ARG A 165 2.47 -18.70 1.17
CA ARG A 165 2.38 -18.26 2.56
C ARG A 165 1.05 -17.62 2.94
N LEU A 166 0.17 -17.32 1.97
CA LEU A 166 -1.12 -16.69 2.25
C LEU A 166 -2.01 -17.51 3.21
N PRO A 167 -2.09 -18.86 3.10
CA PRO A 167 -2.89 -19.65 4.05
C PRO A 167 -2.45 -19.48 5.51
N ASP A 168 -1.18 -19.22 5.78
CA ASP A 168 -0.64 -19.01 7.13
C ASP A 168 -1.04 -17.63 7.70
N LEU A 169 -1.48 -16.71 6.85
CA LEU A 169 -1.78 -15.33 7.20
C LEU A 169 -3.27 -15.04 7.29
N LEU A 170 -4.08 -15.70 6.47
CA LEU A 170 -5.51 -15.42 6.36
C LEU A 170 -6.31 -16.03 7.52
N ALA A 171 -7.26 -15.26 8.01
CA ALA A 171 -8.34 -15.78 8.87
C ALA A 171 -9.25 -16.74 8.07
N PRO A 172 -10.02 -17.61 8.72
CA PRO A 172 -11.14 -18.28 8.06
C PRO A 172 -12.03 -17.25 7.36
N ASP A 173 -12.39 -17.51 6.10
CA ASP A 173 -13.15 -16.59 5.23
C ASP A 173 -12.43 -15.26 4.90
N GLY A 174 -11.13 -15.17 5.20
CA GLY A 174 -10.30 -14.02 4.86
C GLY A 174 -10.05 -13.93 3.35
N HIS A 175 -9.82 -12.72 2.87
CA HIS A 175 -9.60 -12.41 1.45
C HIS A 175 -8.17 -11.94 1.19
N ALA A 176 -7.71 -12.11 -0.05
CA ALA A 176 -6.46 -11.52 -0.52
C ALA A 176 -6.71 -10.65 -1.76
N LEU A 177 -6.19 -9.44 -1.75
CA LEU A 177 -6.06 -8.59 -2.93
C LEU A 177 -4.62 -8.71 -3.44
N LEU A 178 -4.45 -9.29 -4.61
CA LEU A 178 -3.16 -9.55 -5.23
C LEU A 178 -3.02 -8.70 -6.48
N CYS A 179 -2.05 -7.81 -6.48
CA CYS A 179 -1.76 -6.94 -7.61
C CYS A 179 -0.51 -7.45 -8.34
N LEU A 180 -0.51 -7.38 -9.65
CA LEU A 180 0.64 -7.76 -10.47
C LEU A 180 0.92 -6.63 -11.47
N ASN A 181 2.04 -5.97 -11.30
CA ASN A 181 2.56 -4.98 -12.23
C ASN A 181 3.76 -5.61 -12.96
N ALA A 182 3.47 -6.45 -13.95
CA ALA A 182 4.48 -7.14 -14.76
C ALA A 182 3.99 -7.22 -16.22
N PRO A 183 4.06 -6.10 -16.97
CA PRO A 183 3.55 -6.04 -18.35
C PRO A 183 4.23 -7.04 -19.29
N GLU A 184 5.43 -7.50 -18.94
CA GLU A 184 6.17 -8.54 -19.68
C GLU A 184 5.61 -9.96 -19.52
N LEU A 185 4.68 -10.18 -18.58
CA LEU A 185 4.05 -11.48 -18.33
C LEU A 185 2.63 -11.58 -18.92
N GLY A 186 2.19 -10.54 -19.63
CA GLY A 186 0.88 -10.46 -20.27
C GLY A 186 0.86 -11.07 -21.67
#